data_54ac26602b852af24e37c61772d32529
#
_entry.id   54ac26602b852af24e37c61772d32529
#
_cell.length_a   1.000
_cell.length_b   1.000
_cell.length_c   1.000
_cell.angle_alpha   90.00
_cell.angle_beta   90.00
_cell.angle_gamma   90.00
#
_symmetry.space_group_name_H-M   'P 1'
#
loop_
_entity.id
_entity.type
_entity.pdbx_description
1 polymer ?
#
loop_
_entity_poly.entity_id
_entity_poly.type
_entity_poly.pdbx_seq_one_letter_code
_entity_poly.pdbx_strand_id
1 'polypeptide(L)'
;MTTTEKGKFYEKGIEFYIRQNPKIYFDNTNVEWNVKLKGISGVQHQIDILLTTGEKLVLLECKNHQKRIGYEVVAKLDSIIQDIPNSSGAIYSLNGFSSDAKQYALEKNIELITMDVGDIIFQGACFALEKCLPKLDDPAQKYWIIMEQFGNSTTGNYQVFKENKDILCLFEDKYSAHNFCSKGFEVYPVSSEHLRILKGICNHFHKFLYVFNDKAFYPLCE
;
A
#
# COMPACT_ATOMS: atom_id res chain seq x y z
N MET A 1 -23.17 -3.17 -0.80
CA MET A 1 -22.34 -2.01 -1.24
C MET A 1 -22.80 -1.59 -2.63
N THR A 2 -23.26 -0.38 -2.80
CA THR A 2 -23.68 0.17 -4.10
C THR A 2 -22.45 0.47 -4.98
N THR A 3 -22.65 0.71 -6.28
CA THR A 3 -21.54 1.06 -7.20
C THR A 3 -20.81 2.33 -6.74
N THR A 4 -21.55 3.31 -6.25
CA THR A 4 -20.99 4.59 -5.72
C THR A 4 -20.15 4.34 -4.46
N GLU A 5 -20.60 3.49 -3.55
CA GLU A 5 -19.82 3.14 -2.35
C GLU A 5 -18.53 2.40 -2.69
N LYS A 6 -18.59 1.48 -3.67
CA LYS A 6 -17.38 0.78 -4.16
C LYS A 6 -16.37 1.75 -4.78
N GLY A 7 -16.85 2.74 -5.55
CA GLY A 7 -16.01 3.80 -6.12
C GLY A 7 -15.30 4.58 -5.03
N LYS A 8 -16.04 5.13 -4.08
CA LYS A 8 -15.48 5.90 -2.94
C LYS A 8 -14.51 5.08 -2.08
N PHE A 9 -14.80 3.79 -1.88
CA PHE A 9 -13.90 2.90 -1.15
C PHE A 9 -12.56 2.74 -1.88
N TYR A 10 -12.59 2.57 -3.20
CA TYR A 10 -11.40 2.48 -4.03
C TYR A 10 -10.58 3.79 -4.00
N GLU A 11 -11.22 4.93 -4.21
CA GLU A 11 -10.59 6.26 -4.10
C GLU A 11 -9.90 6.46 -2.74
N LYS A 12 -10.59 6.13 -1.65
CA LYS A 12 -10.03 6.21 -0.29
C LYS A 12 -8.87 5.25 -0.05
N GLY A 13 -8.91 4.08 -0.66
CA GLY A 13 -7.80 3.13 -0.64
C GLY A 13 -6.55 3.69 -1.34
N ILE A 14 -6.72 4.27 -2.53
CA ILE A 14 -5.62 4.92 -3.26
C ILE A 14 -5.10 6.14 -2.49
N GLU A 15 -5.98 6.99 -1.93
CA GLU A 15 -5.55 8.11 -1.07
C GLU A 15 -4.69 7.62 0.09
N PHE A 16 -5.14 6.59 0.80
CA PHE A 16 -4.41 5.99 1.91
C PHE A 16 -3.05 5.47 1.46
N TYR A 17 -3.01 4.71 0.36
CA TYR A 17 -1.78 4.17 -0.22
C TYR A 17 -0.76 5.29 -0.52
N ILE A 18 -1.18 6.37 -1.16
CA ILE A 18 -0.31 7.51 -1.50
C ILE A 18 0.20 8.21 -0.24
N ARG A 19 -0.66 8.45 0.76
CA ARG A 19 -0.26 9.07 2.03
C ARG A 19 0.79 8.24 2.79
N GLN A 20 0.72 6.92 2.68
CA GLN A 20 1.71 6.03 3.30
C GLN A 20 3.02 5.98 2.50
N ASN A 21 3.00 6.33 1.23
CA ASN A 21 4.15 6.27 0.32
C ASN A 21 4.47 7.65 -0.30
N PRO A 22 4.83 8.66 0.49
CA PRO A 22 4.97 10.04 0.02
C PRO A 22 6.01 10.23 -1.09
N LYS A 23 6.95 9.29 -1.23
CA LYS A 23 8.00 9.34 -2.26
C LYS A 23 7.55 8.86 -3.65
N ILE A 24 6.33 8.33 -3.80
CA ILE A 24 5.83 7.85 -5.10
C ILE A 24 5.77 9.00 -6.12
N TYR A 25 5.38 10.17 -5.68
CA TYR A 25 5.30 11.34 -6.55
C TYR A 25 6.38 12.38 -6.23
N PHE A 26 6.41 12.91 -5.02
CA PHE A 26 7.38 13.92 -4.60
C PHE A 26 7.54 13.90 -3.07
N ASP A 27 8.72 14.30 -2.58
CA ASP A 27 8.92 14.55 -1.14
C ASP A 27 8.03 15.73 -0.69
N ASN A 28 7.45 15.64 0.51
CA ASN A 28 6.58 16.65 1.12
C ASN A 28 5.30 16.97 0.32
N THR A 29 4.67 15.95 -0.26
CA THR A 29 3.42 16.09 -1.00
C THR A 29 2.24 16.23 -0.04
N ASN A 30 1.42 17.29 -0.21
CA ASN A 30 0.09 17.36 0.39
C ASN A 30 -0.89 16.54 -0.45
N VAL A 31 -1.74 15.76 0.21
CA VAL A 31 -2.71 14.86 -0.42
C VAL A 31 -4.11 15.26 0.01
N GLU A 32 -4.96 15.62 -0.93
CA GLU A 32 -6.33 16.01 -0.68
C GLU A 32 -7.31 15.14 -1.48
N TRP A 33 -8.39 14.69 -0.85
CA TRP A 33 -9.41 13.85 -1.47
C TRP A 33 -10.64 14.65 -1.84
N ASN A 34 -11.23 14.38 -3.04
CA ASN A 34 -12.50 14.88 -3.49
C ASN A 34 -12.53 16.42 -3.58
N VAL A 35 -11.57 16.99 -4.30
CA VAL A 35 -11.36 18.44 -4.40
C VAL A 35 -12.04 19.02 -5.64
N LYS A 36 -12.52 20.24 -5.54
CA LYS A 36 -12.99 21.04 -6.68
C LYS A 36 -11.99 22.13 -7.02
N LEU A 37 -11.45 22.09 -8.24
CA LEU A 37 -10.56 23.12 -8.76
C LEU A 37 -11.23 23.89 -9.87
N LYS A 38 -11.03 25.21 -9.89
CA LYS A 38 -11.48 26.08 -10.98
C LYS A 38 -10.37 26.23 -12.01
N GLY A 39 -10.64 25.81 -13.24
CA GLY A 39 -9.72 25.98 -14.35
C GLY A 39 -9.64 27.43 -14.87
N ILE A 40 -8.68 27.69 -15.80
CA ILE A 40 -8.55 28.98 -16.47
C ILE A 40 -9.76 29.31 -17.35
N SER A 41 -10.46 28.29 -17.83
CA SER A 41 -11.74 28.43 -18.56
C SER A 41 -12.88 28.94 -17.65
N GLY A 42 -12.71 28.92 -16.33
CA GLY A 42 -13.75 29.20 -15.34
C GLY A 42 -14.59 28.00 -14.95
N VAL A 43 -14.41 26.84 -15.59
CA VAL A 43 -15.10 25.59 -15.27
C VAL A 43 -14.57 25.01 -13.97
N GLN A 44 -15.48 24.45 -13.14
CA GLN A 44 -15.10 23.69 -11.95
C GLN A 44 -14.92 22.22 -12.28
N HIS A 45 -13.73 21.69 -12.02
CA HIS A 45 -13.40 20.29 -12.17
C HIS A 45 -13.40 19.56 -10.82
N GLN A 46 -14.04 18.41 -10.79
CA GLN A 46 -13.99 17.48 -9.65
C GLN A 46 -12.76 16.60 -9.83
N ILE A 47 -11.88 16.58 -8.83
CA ILE A 47 -10.66 15.77 -8.80
C ILE A 47 -10.79 14.76 -7.67
N ASP A 48 -10.59 13.47 -7.97
CA ASP A 48 -10.73 12.40 -6.97
C ASP A 48 -9.65 12.54 -5.90
N ILE A 49 -8.38 12.71 -6.30
CA ILE A 49 -7.27 12.97 -5.38
C ILE A 49 -6.35 14.03 -6.00
N LEU A 50 -6.07 15.06 -5.24
CA LEU A 50 -5.13 16.12 -5.59
C LEU A 50 -3.84 15.96 -4.79
N LEU A 51 -2.71 15.97 -5.49
CA LEU A 51 -1.40 16.06 -4.87
C LEU A 51 -0.79 17.43 -5.15
N THR A 52 -0.27 18.07 -4.11
CA THR A 52 0.34 19.39 -4.22
C THR A 52 1.75 19.36 -3.65
N THR A 53 2.74 19.80 -4.44
CA THR A 53 4.13 19.97 -4.02
C THR A 53 4.66 21.30 -4.55
N GLY A 54 4.74 22.30 -3.68
CA GLY A 54 4.99 23.68 -4.11
C GLY A 54 3.89 24.15 -5.08
N GLU A 55 4.30 24.57 -6.29
CA GLU A 55 3.36 24.99 -7.35
C GLU A 55 2.92 23.87 -8.28
N LYS A 56 3.45 22.66 -8.10
CA LYS A 56 3.12 21.49 -8.95
C LYS A 56 1.88 20.78 -8.43
N LEU A 57 0.98 20.45 -9.33
CA LEU A 57 -0.24 19.69 -9.06
C LEU A 57 -0.20 18.35 -9.79
N VAL A 58 -0.60 17.26 -9.12
CA VAL A 58 -0.91 15.99 -9.79
C VAL A 58 -2.37 15.67 -9.56
N LEU A 59 -3.11 15.53 -10.66
CA LEU A 59 -4.53 15.24 -10.66
C LEU A 59 -4.72 13.74 -10.83
N LEU A 60 -5.29 13.08 -9.84
CA LEU A 60 -5.51 11.64 -9.89
C LEU A 60 -6.99 11.35 -10.09
N GLU A 61 -7.28 10.53 -11.08
CA GLU A 61 -8.60 9.97 -11.36
C GLU A 61 -8.60 8.50 -10.97
N CYS A 62 -9.60 8.04 -10.21
CA CYS A 62 -9.72 6.68 -9.71
C CYS A 62 -10.92 5.97 -10.33
N LYS A 63 -10.72 4.81 -10.93
CA LYS A 63 -11.76 4.05 -11.65
C LYS A 63 -11.89 2.62 -11.15
N ASN A 64 -12.92 2.38 -10.34
CA ASN A 64 -13.32 1.03 -9.90
C ASN A 64 -14.37 0.45 -10.85
N HIS A 65 -13.98 0.22 -12.11
CA HIS A 65 -14.84 -0.37 -13.11
C HIS A 65 -14.49 -1.84 -13.33
N GLN A 66 -15.51 -2.68 -13.61
CA GLN A 66 -15.29 -4.09 -13.96
C GLN A 66 -14.64 -4.28 -15.34
N LYS A 67 -14.78 -3.28 -16.22
CA LYS A 67 -14.19 -3.28 -17.56
C LYS A 67 -12.92 -2.42 -17.57
N ARG A 68 -12.04 -2.70 -18.52
CA ARG A 68 -10.89 -1.85 -18.80
C ARG A 68 -11.32 -0.43 -19.14
N ILE A 69 -10.54 0.53 -18.69
CA ILE A 69 -10.77 1.95 -18.97
C ILE A 69 -10.43 2.25 -20.42
N GLY A 70 -11.34 2.94 -21.10
CA GLY A 70 -11.22 3.35 -22.48
C GLY A 70 -10.52 4.70 -22.65
N TYR A 71 -10.29 5.07 -23.92
CA TYR A 71 -9.70 6.32 -24.35
C TYR A 71 -10.40 7.56 -23.77
N GLU A 72 -11.72 7.54 -23.70
CA GLU A 72 -12.55 8.68 -23.29
C GLU A 72 -12.25 9.19 -21.88
N VAL A 73 -11.86 8.31 -20.97
CA VAL A 73 -11.50 8.70 -19.59
C VAL A 73 -10.15 9.41 -19.58
N VAL A 74 -9.19 8.94 -20.37
CA VAL A 74 -7.86 9.55 -20.48
C VAL A 74 -7.97 10.92 -21.15
N ALA A 75 -8.76 11.03 -22.23
CA ALA A 75 -9.01 12.29 -22.91
C ALA A 75 -9.71 13.34 -22.04
N LYS A 76 -10.64 12.89 -21.17
CA LYS A 76 -11.25 13.76 -20.17
C LYS A 76 -10.22 14.31 -19.19
N LEU A 77 -9.32 13.47 -18.64
CA LEU A 77 -8.29 13.94 -17.73
C LEU A 77 -7.29 14.86 -18.44
N ASP A 78 -6.91 14.58 -19.70
CA ASP A 78 -6.06 15.46 -20.51
C ASP A 78 -6.68 16.86 -20.65
N SER A 79 -7.97 16.94 -20.95
CA SER A 79 -8.71 18.21 -21.01
C SER A 79 -8.69 18.99 -19.69
N ILE A 80 -8.78 18.30 -18.55
CA ILE A 80 -8.70 18.92 -17.23
C ILE A 80 -7.28 19.44 -16.96
N ILE A 81 -6.25 18.65 -17.30
CA ILE A 81 -4.83 19.04 -17.15
C ILE A 81 -4.55 20.32 -17.97
N GLN A 82 -5.06 20.42 -19.19
CA GLN A 82 -4.88 21.61 -20.03
C GLN A 82 -5.58 22.86 -19.44
N ASP A 83 -6.66 22.69 -18.68
CA ASP A 83 -7.40 23.78 -18.04
C ASP A 83 -6.85 24.18 -16.66
N ILE A 84 -6.02 23.34 -16.02
CA ILE A 84 -5.42 23.61 -14.72
C ILE A 84 -3.90 23.81 -14.88
N PRO A 85 -3.38 25.05 -14.73
CA PRO A 85 -1.95 25.32 -14.89
C PRO A 85 -1.06 24.53 -13.91
N ASN A 86 0.16 24.23 -14.35
CA ASN A 86 1.18 23.50 -13.58
C ASN A 86 0.74 22.12 -13.11
N SER A 87 -0.23 21.51 -13.81
CA SER A 87 -0.73 20.19 -13.47
C SER A 87 -0.21 19.08 -14.38
N SER A 88 -0.13 17.88 -13.85
CA SER A 88 0.03 16.61 -14.53
C SER A 88 -1.05 15.66 -14.04
N GLY A 89 -1.14 14.46 -14.60
CA GLY A 89 -2.20 13.53 -14.18
C GLY A 89 -1.83 12.08 -14.23
N ALA A 90 -2.53 11.29 -13.40
CA ALA A 90 -2.49 9.85 -13.43
C ALA A 90 -3.89 9.25 -13.24
N ILE A 91 -4.09 8.05 -13.78
CA ILE A 91 -5.34 7.31 -13.62
C ILE A 91 -5.05 5.98 -12.96
N TYR A 92 -5.69 5.76 -11.83
CA TYR A 92 -5.71 4.47 -11.13
C TYR A 92 -6.93 3.66 -11.57
N SER A 93 -6.71 2.42 -11.99
CA SER A 93 -7.77 1.53 -12.46
C SER A 93 -7.67 0.15 -11.82
N LEU A 94 -8.81 -0.40 -11.39
CA LEU A 94 -8.91 -1.77 -10.86
C LEU A 94 -8.59 -2.81 -11.95
N ASN A 95 -9.09 -2.64 -13.17
CA ASN A 95 -9.04 -3.64 -14.24
C ASN A 95 -8.21 -3.22 -15.46
N GLY A 96 -7.35 -2.21 -15.29
CA GLY A 96 -6.42 -1.75 -16.32
C GLY A 96 -7.10 -0.98 -17.47
N PHE A 97 -6.44 -0.91 -18.60
CA PHE A 97 -6.70 0.04 -19.69
C PHE A 97 -6.76 -0.66 -21.05
N SER A 98 -7.53 -0.10 -21.96
CA SER A 98 -7.53 -0.52 -23.37
C SER A 98 -6.22 -0.13 -24.06
N SER A 99 -5.96 -0.70 -25.24
CA SER A 99 -4.82 -0.34 -26.11
C SER A 99 -4.81 1.14 -26.43
N ASP A 100 -5.96 1.67 -26.86
CA ASP A 100 -6.12 3.05 -27.30
C ASP A 100 -5.93 4.04 -26.13
N ALA A 101 -6.42 3.69 -24.93
CA ALA A 101 -6.17 4.46 -23.72
C ALA A 101 -4.68 4.54 -23.40
N LYS A 102 -3.96 3.41 -23.50
CA LYS A 102 -2.51 3.36 -23.25
C LYS A 102 -1.72 4.19 -24.26
N GLN A 103 -2.08 4.09 -25.53
CA GLN A 103 -1.40 4.85 -26.60
C GLN A 103 -1.60 6.36 -26.40
N TYR A 104 -2.82 6.79 -26.14
CA TYR A 104 -3.12 8.21 -25.92
C TYR A 104 -2.47 8.76 -24.65
N ALA A 105 -2.51 8.00 -23.56
CA ALA A 105 -1.88 8.40 -22.30
C ALA A 105 -0.36 8.59 -22.44
N LEU A 106 0.30 7.70 -23.20
CA LEU A 106 1.73 7.80 -23.49
C LEU A 106 2.05 9.10 -24.25
N GLU A 107 1.25 9.44 -25.26
CA GLU A 107 1.41 10.69 -26.04
C GLU A 107 1.21 11.93 -25.15
N LYS A 108 0.28 11.88 -24.20
CA LYS A 108 -0.08 13.01 -23.32
C LYS A 108 0.70 13.04 -21.99
N ASN A 109 1.63 12.12 -21.77
CA ASN A 109 2.36 11.97 -20.51
C ASN A 109 1.42 11.82 -19.29
N ILE A 110 0.32 11.07 -19.46
CA ILE A 110 -0.59 10.70 -18.39
C ILE A 110 -0.21 9.32 -17.89
N GLU A 111 0.04 9.20 -16.59
CA GLU A 111 0.42 7.93 -15.99
C GLU A 111 -0.80 7.01 -15.82
N LEU A 112 -0.66 5.74 -16.18
CA LEU A 112 -1.71 4.73 -16.04
C LEU A 112 -1.26 3.63 -15.09
N ILE A 113 -1.96 3.51 -13.95
CA ILE A 113 -1.62 2.57 -12.89
C ILE A 113 -2.77 1.57 -12.73
N THR A 114 -2.45 0.28 -12.86
CA THR A 114 -3.40 -0.79 -12.50
C THR A 114 -3.09 -1.23 -11.08
N MET A 115 -4.06 -1.12 -10.20
CA MET A 115 -3.92 -1.49 -8.79
C MET A 115 -5.24 -2.04 -8.27
N ASP A 116 -5.26 -3.26 -7.79
CA ASP A 116 -6.44 -3.86 -7.19
C ASP A 116 -6.56 -3.54 -5.70
N VAL A 117 -7.70 -3.89 -5.10
CA VAL A 117 -7.96 -3.62 -3.68
C VAL A 117 -7.04 -4.45 -2.78
N GLY A 118 -6.66 -5.66 -3.21
CA GLY A 118 -5.71 -6.51 -2.51
C GLY A 118 -4.32 -5.89 -2.46
N ASP A 119 -3.85 -5.35 -3.59
CA ASP A 119 -2.58 -4.61 -3.67
C ASP A 119 -2.57 -3.41 -2.74
N ILE A 120 -3.66 -2.63 -2.70
CA ILE A 120 -3.79 -1.47 -1.82
C ILE A 120 -3.69 -1.87 -0.35
N ILE A 121 -4.43 -2.90 0.05
CA ILE A 121 -4.43 -3.40 1.43
C ILE A 121 -3.07 -3.98 1.78
N PHE A 122 -2.50 -4.78 0.89
CA PHE A 122 -1.19 -5.42 1.10
C PHE A 122 -0.08 -4.38 1.26
N GLN A 123 0.03 -3.43 0.34
CA GLN A 123 1.07 -2.40 0.43
C GLN A 123 0.86 -1.46 1.62
N GLY A 124 -0.39 -1.12 1.96
CA GLY A 124 -0.71 -0.38 3.16
C GLY A 124 -0.33 -1.12 4.44
N ALA A 125 -0.53 -2.43 4.49
CA ALA A 125 -0.13 -3.27 5.61
C ALA A 125 1.41 -3.38 5.72
N CYS A 126 2.11 -3.59 4.61
CA CYS A 126 3.59 -3.62 4.58
C CYS A 126 4.17 -2.32 5.13
N PHE A 127 3.64 -1.18 4.72
CA PHE A 127 4.11 0.13 5.16
C PHE A 127 3.79 0.41 6.63
N ALA A 128 2.61 0.01 7.10
CA ALA A 128 2.27 0.10 8.52
C ALA A 128 3.21 -0.76 9.37
N LEU A 129 3.56 -1.94 8.90
CA LEU A 129 4.52 -2.83 9.55
C LEU A 129 5.93 -2.25 9.58
N GLU A 130 6.43 -1.64 8.50
CA GLU A 130 7.72 -0.94 8.49
C GLU A 130 7.80 0.18 9.54
N LYS A 131 6.71 0.95 9.71
CA LYS A 131 6.63 2.00 10.74
C LYS A 131 6.56 1.44 12.16
N CYS A 132 6.05 0.23 12.31
CA CYS A 132 5.91 -0.45 13.60
C CYS A 132 7.13 -1.32 13.95
N LEU A 133 8.09 -1.50 13.02
CA LEU A 133 9.33 -2.21 13.34
C LEU A 133 10.10 -1.41 14.40
N PRO A 134 10.43 -2.02 15.54
CA PRO A 134 11.17 -1.33 16.58
C PRO A 134 12.57 -0.98 16.06
N LYS A 135 13.11 0.11 16.54
CA LYS A 135 14.55 0.38 16.42
C LYS A 135 15.29 -0.78 17.08
N LEU A 136 16.39 -1.22 16.47
CA LEU A 136 17.19 -2.39 16.88
C LEU A 136 17.61 -2.41 18.39
N ASP A 137 17.47 -1.29 19.09
CA ASP A 137 17.92 -1.06 20.47
C ASP A 137 16.78 -0.87 21.48
N ASP A 138 15.54 -1.32 21.16
CA ASP A 138 14.42 -1.20 22.12
C ASP A 138 14.60 -2.18 23.29
N PRO A 139 14.85 -1.71 24.54
CA PRO A 139 15.07 -2.56 25.69
C PRO A 139 13.80 -3.36 26.13
N ALA A 140 12.64 -2.99 25.62
CA ALA A 140 11.37 -3.69 25.88
C ALA A 140 11.10 -4.83 24.88
N GLN A 141 12.03 -5.11 23.97
CA GLN A 141 11.89 -6.13 22.96
C GLN A 141 11.86 -7.53 23.61
N LYS A 142 10.78 -8.26 23.32
CA LYS A 142 10.56 -9.59 23.89
C LYS A 142 10.64 -10.71 22.86
N TYR A 143 10.36 -10.42 21.60
CA TYR A 143 10.27 -11.42 20.54
C TYR A 143 10.97 -10.97 19.26
N TRP A 144 11.34 -11.96 18.46
CA TRP A 144 11.89 -11.83 17.11
C TRP A 144 10.97 -12.52 16.10
N ILE A 145 10.94 -12.03 14.85
CA ILE A 145 10.16 -12.61 13.76
C ILE A 145 11.00 -12.63 12.48
N ILE A 146 10.72 -13.57 11.60
CA ILE A 146 11.41 -13.71 10.32
C ILE A 146 10.49 -13.16 9.22
N MET A 147 10.97 -12.17 8.47
CA MET A 147 10.23 -11.52 7.39
C MET A 147 11.03 -11.53 6.10
N GLU A 148 10.32 -11.65 4.97
CA GLU A 148 10.91 -11.57 3.64
C GLU A 148 11.52 -10.19 3.40
N GLN A 149 12.72 -10.17 2.78
CA GLN A 149 13.44 -8.95 2.47
C GLN A 149 13.53 -8.72 0.97
N PHE A 150 13.34 -7.47 0.57
CA PHE A 150 13.59 -7.00 -0.78
C PHE A 150 14.46 -5.74 -0.73
N GLY A 151 15.69 -5.85 -1.21
CA GLY A 151 16.69 -4.77 -1.06
C GLY A 151 17.01 -4.52 0.42
N ASN A 152 16.80 -3.31 0.90
CA ASN A 152 17.04 -2.89 2.29
C ASN A 152 15.76 -2.82 3.14
N SER A 153 14.62 -3.30 2.63
CA SER A 153 13.31 -3.20 3.28
C SER A 153 12.61 -4.56 3.32
N THR A 154 11.73 -4.76 4.31
CA THR A 154 10.87 -5.95 4.33
C THR A 154 9.71 -5.80 3.33
N THR A 155 9.27 -6.91 2.73
CA THR A 155 8.07 -6.95 1.88
C THR A 155 6.77 -6.96 2.71
N GLY A 156 6.87 -7.17 4.03
CA GLY A 156 5.71 -7.41 4.91
C GLY A 156 5.26 -8.88 4.95
N ASN A 157 5.85 -9.76 4.14
CA ASN A 157 5.59 -11.19 4.20
C ASN A 157 6.37 -11.82 5.35
N TYR A 158 5.70 -12.68 6.11
CA TYR A 158 6.32 -13.47 7.17
C TYR A 158 6.75 -14.83 6.65
N GLN A 159 7.89 -15.32 7.15
CA GLN A 159 8.26 -16.69 6.89
C GLN A 159 7.26 -17.63 7.56
N VAL A 160 6.67 -18.53 6.77
CA VAL A 160 5.78 -19.59 7.26
C VAL A 160 6.51 -20.92 7.25
N PHE A 161 6.15 -21.83 8.13
CA PHE A 161 6.69 -23.18 8.15
C PHE A 161 6.10 -23.99 6.99
N LYS A 162 6.96 -24.74 6.27
CA LYS A 162 6.54 -25.55 5.13
C LYS A 162 5.47 -26.59 5.49
N GLU A 163 5.50 -27.07 6.72
CA GLU A 163 4.64 -28.13 7.24
C GLU A 163 3.27 -27.61 7.71
N ASN A 164 3.20 -26.34 8.09
CA ASN A 164 1.93 -25.71 8.48
C ASN A 164 1.92 -24.22 8.16
N LYS A 165 1.29 -23.87 7.04
CA LYS A 165 1.16 -22.47 6.54
C LYS A 165 0.26 -21.59 7.38
N ASP A 166 -0.46 -22.16 8.35
CA ASP A 166 -1.39 -21.42 9.21
C ASP A 166 -0.72 -20.95 10.51
N ILE A 167 0.57 -21.27 10.69
CA ILE A 167 1.33 -20.85 11.86
C ILE A 167 2.28 -19.70 11.49
N LEU A 168 2.17 -18.60 12.24
CA LEU A 168 3.20 -17.57 12.35
C LEU A 168 4.00 -17.81 13.62
N CYS A 169 5.33 -17.76 13.52
CA CYS A 169 6.21 -18.03 14.63
C CYS A 169 6.98 -16.79 15.10
N LEU A 170 6.94 -16.54 16.39
CA LEU A 170 7.82 -15.64 17.11
C LEU A 170 8.94 -16.43 17.78
N PHE A 171 10.06 -15.80 18.04
CA PHE A 171 11.21 -16.40 18.72
C PHE A 171 11.56 -15.56 19.97
N GLU A 172 11.85 -16.22 21.08
CA GLU A 172 12.28 -15.53 22.29
C GLU A 172 13.71 -15.00 22.20
N ASP A 173 14.55 -15.60 21.35
CA ASP A 173 15.90 -15.14 21.12
C ASP A 173 16.24 -14.99 19.62
N LYS A 174 17.14 -14.06 19.32
CA LYS A 174 17.57 -13.72 17.98
C LYS A 174 18.36 -14.86 17.30
N TYR A 175 19.13 -15.61 18.06
CA TYR A 175 19.98 -16.67 17.52
C TYR A 175 19.13 -17.83 17.01
N SER A 176 18.14 -18.24 17.80
CA SER A 176 17.15 -19.24 17.36
C SER A 176 16.41 -18.77 16.11
N ALA A 177 15.98 -17.53 16.02
CA ALA A 177 15.36 -16.98 14.82
C ALA A 177 16.28 -17.09 13.59
N HIS A 178 17.55 -16.74 13.72
CA HIS A 178 18.53 -16.87 12.63
C HIS A 178 18.73 -18.32 12.16
N ASN A 179 18.68 -19.30 13.06
CA ASN A 179 18.81 -20.70 12.69
C ASN A 179 17.64 -21.21 11.82
N PHE A 180 16.48 -20.61 11.95
CA PHE A 180 15.30 -20.90 11.14
C PHE A 180 15.16 -20.03 9.90
N CYS A 181 15.96 -18.97 9.77
CA CYS A 181 15.84 -17.97 8.71
C CYS A 181 16.21 -18.54 7.35
N SER A 182 15.30 -18.50 6.39
CA SER A 182 15.50 -18.96 5.02
C SER A 182 16.17 -17.88 4.16
N LYS A 183 16.78 -18.29 3.03
CA LYS A 183 17.36 -17.37 2.07
C LYS A 183 16.30 -16.39 1.55
N GLY A 184 16.60 -15.11 1.56
CA GLY A 184 15.69 -14.02 1.16
C GLY A 184 14.81 -13.50 2.30
N PHE A 185 15.07 -13.96 3.53
CA PHE A 185 14.41 -13.50 4.75
C PHE A 185 15.43 -12.93 5.72
N GLU A 186 14.98 -12.09 6.63
CA GLU A 186 15.78 -11.54 7.73
C GLU A 186 15.00 -11.56 9.05
N VAL A 187 15.77 -11.47 10.15
CA VAL A 187 15.26 -11.51 11.52
C VAL A 187 15.03 -10.09 12.02
N TYR A 188 13.80 -9.78 12.36
CA TYR A 188 13.38 -8.48 12.88
C TYR A 188 12.89 -8.57 14.32
N PRO A 189 13.16 -7.54 15.13
CA PRO A 189 12.59 -7.44 16.45
C PRO A 189 11.09 -7.11 16.37
N VAL A 190 10.31 -7.52 17.37
CA VAL A 190 8.86 -7.32 17.41
C VAL A 190 8.49 -6.31 18.49
N SER A 191 7.98 -5.14 18.10
CA SER A 191 7.45 -4.15 19.04
C SER A 191 6.09 -4.58 19.60
N SER A 192 5.65 -3.94 20.68
CA SER A 192 4.31 -4.15 21.23
C SER A 192 3.21 -3.83 20.20
N GLU A 193 3.39 -2.79 19.37
CA GLU A 193 2.45 -2.44 18.31
C GLU A 193 2.47 -3.48 17.18
N HIS A 194 3.64 -3.97 16.78
CA HIS A 194 3.76 -5.05 15.79
C HIS A 194 3.08 -6.32 16.29
N LEU A 195 3.27 -6.67 17.57
CA LEU A 195 2.59 -7.83 18.19
C LEU A 195 1.07 -7.68 18.15
N ARG A 196 0.53 -6.50 18.44
CA ARG A 196 -0.90 -6.20 18.33
C ARG A 196 -1.43 -6.40 16.91
N ILE A 197 -0.68 -5.93 15.90
CA ILE A 197 -1.02 -6.12 14.48
C ILE A 197 -0.99 -7.61 14.11
N LEU A 198 0.04 -8.36 14.53
CA LEU A 198 0.16 -9.79 14.28
C LEU A 198 -1.02 -10.58 14.85
N LYS A 199 -1.44 -10.28 16.08
CA LYS A 199 -2.64 -10.88 16.69
C LYS A 199 -3.89 -10.58 15.85
N GLY A 200 -4.06 -9.34 15.38
CA GLY A 200 -5.16 -8.95 14.50
C GLY A 200 -5.16 -9.71 13.17
N ILE A 201 -3.99 -9.84 12.53
CA ILE A 201 -3.82 -10.61 11.29
C ILE A 201 -4.16 -12.09 11.52
N CYS A 202 -3.63 -12.69 12.57
CA CYS A 202 -3.89 -14.10 12.89
C CYS A 202 -5.38 -14.35 13.11
N ASN A 203 -6.07 -13.50 13.87
CA ASN A 203 -7.50 -13.63 14.09
C ASN A 203 -8.31 -13.48 12.79
N HIS A 204 -7.96 -12.50 11.93
CA HIS A 204 -8.69 -12.26 10.69
C HIS A 204 -8.55 -13.40 9.67
N PHE A 205 -7.34 -13.97 9.56
CA PHE A 205 -7.04 -15.01 8.58
C PHE A 205 -7.08 -16.44 9.17
N HIS A 206 -7.62 -16.60 10.39
CA HIS A 206 -7.67 -17.89 11.09
C HIS A 206 -6.31 -18.60 11.19
N LYS A 207 -5.26 -17.81 11.45
CA LYS A 207 -3.90 -18.31 11.66
C LYS A 207 -3.56 -18.36 13.15
N PHE A 208 -2.58 -19.17 13.48
CA PHE A 208 -2.11 -19.35 14.84
C PHE A 208 -0.77 -18.64 15.06
N LEU A 209 -0.64 -17.94 16.17
CA LEU A 209 0.60 -17.30 16.59
C LEU A 209 1.28 -18.16 17.66
N TYR A 210 2.47 -18.64 17.35
CA TYR A 210 3.28 -19.48 18.22
C TYR A 210 4.58 -18.79 18.61
N VAL A 211 5.13 -19.18 19.75
CA VAL A 211 6.44 -18.74 20.22
C VAL A 211 7.37 -19.97 20.31
N PHE A 212 8.59 -19.81 19.82
CA PHE A 212 9.68 -20.77 19.96
C PHE A 212 10.65 -20.31 21.05
N ASN A 213 10.95 -21.19 22.00
CA ASN A 213 11.85 -20.95 23.16
C ASN A 213 13.01 -21.94 23.23
N ASP A 214 13.75 -22.17 22.17
CA ASP A 214 14.89 -23.12 22.07
C ASP A 214 14.56 -24.60 22.25
N LYS A 215 13.42 -24.96 22.80
CA LYS A 215 13.02 -26.34 23.12
C LYS A 215 11.73 -26.76 22.43
N ALA A 216 10.76 -25.86 22.35
CA ALA A 216 9.44 -26.20 21.83
C ALA A 216 8.70 -24.97 21.29
N PHE A 217 7.71 -25.23 20.43
CA PHE A 217 6.71 -24.26 20.03
C PHE A 217 5.53 -24.31 20.99
N TYR A 218 5.06 -23.16 21.44
CA TYR A 218 3.85 -23.05 22.25
C TYR A 218 2.98 -21.90 21.74
N PRO A 219 1.64 -22.02 21.84
CA PRO A 219 0.75 -20.94 21.41
C PRO A 219 0.99 -19.71 22.26
N LEU A 220 1.00 -18.54 21.63
CA LEU A 220 1.01 -17.28 22.34
C LEU A 220 -0.38 -17.09 22.95
N CYS A 221 -0.53 -17.47 24.22
CA CYS A 221 -1.73 -17.20 24.97
C CYS A 221 -1.88 -15.70 25.23
N GLU A 222 -3.13 -15.23 25.27
CA GLU A 222 -3.50 -13.82 25.53
C GLU A 222 -2.99 -13.30 26.89
#